data_477f2d7fd4d33d10cbf50a8c80a157e4
#
_entry.id   477f2d7fd4d33d10cbf50a8c80a157e4
#
_cell.length_a   1.000
_cell.length_b   1.000
_cell.length_c   1.000
_cell.angle_alpha   90.00
_cell.angle_beta   90.00
_cell.angle_gamma   90.00
#
_symmetry.space_group_name_H-M   'P 1'
#
loop_
_entity.id
_entity.type
_entity.pdbx_description
1 polymer ?
#
loop_
_entity_poly.entity_id
_entity_poly.type
_entity_poly.pdbx_seq_one_letter_code
_entity_poly.pdbx_strand_id
1 'polypeptide(L)'
;IVRAQGSTVWDAAGNAYLDLYGGHAVISIGHGHPNYVEAITNQLHAIGFYSNSVEIPIQQRLGELLGEVSGKKDFQLFLCNSGAEANENALKLASFHNRRKRIVAFTKGFHGRTSLAVAATDNPSIIAPVNETDNVTFLPFNDEEALSKAFAEFGDEISSVIIEGIQGVGGI
;
A
#
# COMPACT_ATOMS: atom_id res chain seq x y z
N ILE A 1 -5.71 18.37 -15.22
CA ILE A 1 -7.15 18.16 -14.84
C ILE A 1 -7.50 19.19 -13.77
N VAL A 2 -8.63 19.90 -13.96
CA VAL A 2 -9.07 20.97 -13.07
C VAL A 2 -10.42 20.70 -12.41
N ARG A 3 -11.19 19.75 -12.93
CA ARG A 3 -12.50 19.35 -12.39
C ARG A 3 -12.73 17.87 -12.65
N ALA A 4 -13.48 17.23 -11.75
CA ALA A 4 -13.89 15.83 -11.87
C ALA A 4 -15.27 15.61 -11.24
N GLN A 5 -16.05 14.69 -11.80
CA GLN A 5 -17.34 14.27 -11.27
C GLN A 5 -17.69 12.86 -11.77
N GLY A 6 -18.03 11.97 -10.88
CA GLY A 6 -18.26 10.56 -11.23
C GLY A 6 -17.05 9.97 -11.95
N SER A 7 -17.24 9.48 -13.17
CA SER A 7 -16.16 8.94 -14.02
C SER A 7 -15.71 9.92 -15.11
N THR A 8 -15.97 11.21 -14.96
CA THR A 8 -15.58 12.22 -15.94
C THR A 8 -14.62 13.23 -15.33
N VAL A 9 -13.54 13.54 -16.05
CA VAL A 9 -12.58 14.59 -15.69
C VAL A 9 -12.47 15.63 -16.79
N TRP A 10 -12.09 16.86 -16.45
CA TRP A 10 -11.94 17.98 -17.41
C TRP A 10 -10.59 18.64 -17.26
N ASP A 11 -9.98 18.98 -18.40
CA ASP A 11 -8.78 19.80 -18.46
C ASP A 11 -9.07 21.30 -18.31
N ALA A 12 -8.02 22.10 -18.31
CA ALA A 12 -8.12 23.56 -18.20
C ALA A 12 -8.77 24.22 -19.43
N ALA A 13 -8.80 23.55 -20.58
CA ALA A 13 -9.46 24.02 -21.81
C ALA A 13 -10.96 23.64 -21.85
N GLY A 14 -11.45 22.88 -20.86
CA GLY A 14 -12.84 22.46 -20.76
C GLY A 14 -13.15 21.13 -21.48
N ASN A 15 -12.16 20.47 -22.05
CA ASN A 15 -12.37 19.16 -22.67
C ASN A 15 -12.69 18.09 -21.61
N ALA A 16 -13.69 17.25 -21.90
CA ALA A 16 -14.11 16.17 -21.04
C ALA A 16 -13.47 14.84 -21.45
N TYR A 17 -13.07 14.05 -20.48
CA TYR A 17 -12.47 12.72 -20.67
C TYR A 17 -13.15 11.71 -19.76
N LEU A 18 -13.32 10.49 -20.25
CA LEU A 18 -13.72 9.37 -19.40
C LEU A 18 -12.50 8.91 -18.57
N ASP A 19 -12.64 8.97 -17.26
CA ASP A 19 -11.59 8.55 -16.34
C ASP A 19 -11.66 7.04 -16.05
N LEU A 20 -10.86 6.26 -16.76
CA LEU A 20 -10.66 4.83 -16.54
C LEU A 20 -9.46 4.54 -15.61
N TYR A 21 -8.79 5.59 -15.13
CA TYR A 21 -7.61 5.49 -14.28
C TYR A 21 -7.92 5.68 -12.79
N GLY A 22 -8.87 6.58 -12.48
CA GLY A 22 -9.31 6.85 -11.11
C GLY A 22 -8.20 7.33 -10.17
N GLY A 23 -7.15 7.99 -10.70
CA GLY A 23 -6.03 8.47 -9.91
C GLY A 23 -5.29 7.32 -9.19
N HIS A 24 -4.70 6.38 -9.91
CA HIS A 24 -4.13 5.13 -9.41
C HIS A 24 -5.18 4.22 -8.69
N ALA A 25 -6.40 4.17 -9.22
CA ALA A 25 -7.53 3.41 -8.68
C ALA A 25 -7.95 3.84 -7.25
N VAL A 26 -7.58 5.04 -6.80
CA VAL A 26 -7.90 5.53 -5.46
C VAL A 26 -9.36 5.97 -5.34
N ILE A 27 -9.93 6.58 -6.41
CA ILE A 27 -11.30 7.12 -6.40
C ILE A 27 -12.30 6.06 -6.90
N SER A 28 -12.39 4.94 -6.19
CA SER A 28 -13.23 3.81 -6.58
C SER A 28 -14.74 4.09 -6.56
N ILE A 29 -15.20 5.07 -5.78
CA ILE A 29 -16.61 5.49 -5.71
C ILE A 29 -16.98 6.60 -6.69
N GLY A 30 -16.03 7.04 -7.53
CA GLY A 30 -16.17 8.18 -8.42
C GLY A 30 -15.87 9.53 -7.75
N HIS A 31 -15.47 10.48 -8.59
CA HIS A 31 -15.13 11.83 -8.14
C HIS A 31 -16.34 12.59 -7.60
N GLY A 32 -16.16 13.29 -6.49
CA GLY A 32 -17.17 14.18 -5.93
C GLY A 32 -18.46 13.48 -5.47
N HIS A 33 -18.38 12.20 -5.04
CA HIS A 33 -19.53 11.48 -4.53
C HIS A 33 -20.16 12.24 -3.35
N PRO A 34 -21.46 12.56 -3.38
CA PRO A 34 -22.09 13.48 -2.41
C PRO A 34 -21.92 13.00 -0.96
N ASN A 35 -22.16 11.74 -0.67
CA ASN A 35 -22.04 11.21 0.69
C ASN A 35 -20.59 11.29 1.20
N TYR A 36 -19.59 11.09 0.32
CA TYR A 36 -18.18 11.22 0.68
C TYR A 36 -17.84 12.69 1.02
N VAL A 37 -18.25 13.62 0.16
CA VAL A 37 -18.04 15.07 0.37
C VAL A 37 -18.69 15.51 1.67
N GLU A 38 -19.95 15.13 1.91
CA GLU A 38 -20.68 15.45 3.13
C GLU A 38 -19.99 14.88 4.38
N ALA A 39 -19.60 13.62 4.37
CA ALA A 39 -18.95 12.97 5.51
C ALA A 39 -17.63 13.66 5.87
N ILE A 40 -16.79 13.98 4.88
CA ILE A 40 -15.52 14.71 5.10
C ILE A 40 -15.78 16.12 5.60
N THR A 41 -16.73 16.83 5.02
CA THR A 41 -17.07 18.20 5.44
C THR A 41 -17.55 18.23 6.89
N ASN A 42 -18.45 17.33 7.27
CA ASN A 42 -18.96 17.23 8.64
C ASN A 42 -17.85 16.88 9.63
N GLN A 43 -16.95 15.95 9.26
CA GLN A 43 -15.82 15.60 10.10
C GLN A 43 -14.84 16.75 10.29
N LEU A 44 -14.57 17.55 9.24
CA LEU A 44 -13.71 18.73 9.33
C LEU A 44 -14.29 19.81 10.24
N HIS A 45 -15.62 19.99 10.23
CA HIS A 45 -16.28 20.90 11.16
C HIS A 45 -16.23 20.43 12.61
N ALA A 46 -16.22 19.12 12.84
CA ALA A 46 -16.12 18.55 14.18
C ALA A 46 -14.67 18.54 14.68
N ILE A 47 -13.81 17.88 13.94
CA ILE A 47 -12.36 17.78 14.20
C ILE A 47 -11.64 17.25 12.96
N GLY A 48 -10.73 18.04 12.40
CA GLY A 48 -9.95 17.65 11.22
C GLY A 48 -8.73 16.78 11.56
N PHE A 49 -8.12 17.00 12.72
CA PHE A 49 -6.94 16.27 13.17
C PHE A 49 -6.80 16.31 14.68
N TYR A 50 -6.32 15.21 15.26
CA TYR A 50 -5.79 15.16 16.61
C TYR A 50 -4.72 14.07 16.76
N SER A 51 -3.95 14.10 17.84
CA SER A 51 -2.89 13.13 18.12
C SER A 51 -3.47 11.74 18.43
N ASN A 52 -2.77 10.70 17.97
CA ASN A 52 -3.06 9.31 18.31
C ASN A 52 -2.71 8.93 19.76
N SER A 53 -2.29 9.91 20.59
CA SER A 53 -2.08 9.69 22.04
C SER A 53 -3.40 9.68 22.84
N VAL A 54 -4.52 9.92 22.19
CA VAL A 54 -5.87 9.82 22.74
C VAL A 54 -6.75 8.95 21.86
N GLU A 55 -7.83 8.42 22.44
CA GLU A 55 -8.79 7.64 21.67
C GLU A 55 -9.57 8.52 20.69
N ILE A 56 -9.70 8.03 19.47
CA ILE A 56 -10.46 8.67 18.39
C ILE A 56 -11.54 7.69 17.92
N PRO A 57 -12.81 7.89 18.31
CA PRO A 57 -13.88 6.89 18.08
C PRO A 57 -14.08 6.50 16.63
N ILE A 58 -13.87 7.42 15.67
CA ILE A 58 -14.02 7.11 14.24
C ILE A 58 -12.93 6.14 13.75
N GLN A 59 -11.73 6.17 14.34
CA GLN A 59 -10.67 5.20 14.01
C GLN A 59 -11.01 3.82 14.56
N GLN A 60 -11.54 3.73 15.77
CA GLN A 60 -12.01 2.48 16.36
C GLN A 60 -13.12 1.87 15.50
N ARG A 61 -14.12 2.68 15.13
CA ARG A 61 -15.22 2.25 14.26
C ARG A 61 -14.72 1.76 12.89
N LEU A 62 -13.72 2.40 12.30
CA LEU A 62 -13.10 1.95 11.06
C LEU A 62 -12.42 0.57 11.24
N GLY A 63 -11.69 0.37 12.34
CA GLY A 63 -11.05 -0.91 12.66
C GLY A 63 -12.08 -2.03 12.79
N GLU A 64 -13.17 -1.81 13.51
CA GLU A 64 -14.28 -2.76 13.64
C GLU A 64 -14.89 -3.11 12.28
N LEU A 65 -15.23 -2.10 11.48
CA LEU A 65 -15.84 -2.29 10.16
C LEU A 65 -14.92 -3.06 9.21
N LEU A 66 -13.63 -2.74 9.18
CA LEU A 66 -12.64 -3.48 8.38
C LEU A 66 -12.52 -4.92 8.86
N GLY A 67 -12.54 -5.16 10.17
CA GLY A 67 -12.56 -6.50 10.75
C GLY A 67 -13.81 -7.29 10.34
N GLU A 68 -14.97 -6.65 10.35
CA GLU A 68 -16.24 -7.26 9.92
C GLU A 68 -16.21 -7.66 8.43
N VAL A 69 -15.86 -6.72 7.53
CA VAL A 69 -15.92 -6.97 6.07
C VAL A 69 -14.81 -7.90 5.58
N SER A 70 -13.65 -7.93 6.25
CA SER A 70 -12.54 -8.82 5.92
C SER A 70 -12.65 -10.20 6.56
N GLY A 71 -13.55 -10.37 7.55
CA GLY A 71 -13.61 -11.57 8.39
C GLY A 71 -12.44 -11.73 9.36
N LYS A 72 -11.65 -10.67 9.59
CA LYS A 72 -10.45 -10.64 10.45
C LYS A 72 -10.67 -9.76 11.69
N LYS A 73 -11.68 -10.10 12.49
CA LYS A 73 -12.10 -9.28 13.64
C LYS A 73 -11.02 -9.11 14.72
N ASP A 74 -10.07 -10.04 14.80
CA ASP A 74 -8.98 -10.01 15.79
C ASP A 74 -7.78 -9.17 15.33
N PHE A 75 -7.81 -8.63 14.12
CA PHE A 75 -6.71 -7.81 13.59
C PHE A 75 -6.81 -6.38 14.12
N GLN A 76 -5.65 -5.80 14.43
CA GLN A 76 -5.53 -4.39 14.79
C GLN A 76 -5.34 -3.54 13.55
N LEU A 77 -5.95 -2.35 13.54
CA LEU A 77 -5.77 -1.36 12.47
C LEU A 77 -4.60 -0.44 12.80
N PHE A 78 -3.66 -0.32 11.88
CA PHE A 78 -2.62 0.70 11.88
C PHE A 78 -2.85 1.65 10.72
N LEU A 79 -3.05 2.93 11.00
CA LEU A 79 -3.25 3.98 9.99
C LEU A 79 -1.93 4.65 9.65
N CYS A 80 -1.69 4.86 8.36
CA CYS A 80 -0.53 5.56 7.81
C CYS A 80 -0.95 6.37 6.58
N ASN A 81 -0.03 7.16 6.01
CA ASN A 81 -0.38 8.12 4.97
C ASN A 81 -0.28 7.54 3.54
N SER A 82 0.38 6.41 3.37
CA SER A 82 0.61 5.83 2.05
C SER A 82 0.78 4.31 2.08
N GLY A 83 0.60 3.65 0.92
CA GLY A 83 0.91 2.23 0.76
C GLY A 83 2.39 1.92 1.01
N ALA A 84 3.30 2.84 0.66
CA ALA A 84 4.73 2.69 0.96
C ALA A 84 4.98 2.61 2.48
N GLU A 85 4.36 3.50 3.28
CA GLU A 85 4.46 3.46 4.74
C GLU A 85 3.81 2.19 5.33
N ALA A 86 2.71 1.73 4.76
CA ALA A 86 2.08 0.47 5.15
C ALA A 86 3.04 -0.70 4.94
N ASN A 87 3.66 -0.80 3.77
CA ASN A 87 4.65 -1.83 3.46
C ASN A 87 5.89 -1.74 4.35
N GLU A 88 6.44 -0.53 4.58
CA GLU A 88 7.56 -0.32 5.53
C GLU A 88 7.25 -0.87 6.91
N ASN A 89 6.07 -0.54 7.45
CA ASN A 89 5.69 -0.99 8.78
C ASN A 89 5.41 -2.49 8.83
N ALA A 90 4.79 -3.07 7.79
CA ALA A 90 4.56 -4.51 7.72
C ALA A 90 5.89 -5.30 7.70
N LEU A 91 6.84 -4.89 6.85
CA LEU A 91 8.17 -5.51 6.76
C LEU A 91 8.94 -5.38 8.08
N LYS A 92 8.89 -4.21 8.70
CA LYS A 92 9.51 -3.94 10.00
C LYS A 92 8.90 -4.78 11.12
N LEU A 93 7.56 -4.90 11.17
CA LEU A 93 6.88 -5.74 12.15
C LEU A 93 7.22 -7.22 12.00
N ALA A 94 7.26 -7.72 10.75
CA ALA A 94 7.68 -9.09 10.45
C ALA A 94 9.10 -9.37 10.98
N SER A 95 10.03 -8.43 10.71
CA SER A 95 11.41 -8.53 11.18
C SER A 95 11.53 -8.45 12.71
N PHE A 96 10.74 -7.63 13.38
CA PHE A 96 10.67 -7.60 14.85
C PHE A 96 10.16 -8.93 15.43
N HIS A 97 9.14 -9.51 14.78
CA HIS A 97 8.52 -10.75 15.26
C HIS A 97 9.50 -11.94 15.21
N ASN A 98 10.20 -12.14 14.10
CA ASN A 98 11.04 -13.32 13.90
C ASN A 98 12.55 -13.06 14.00
N ARG A 99 12.98 -11.80 14.20
CA ARG A 99 14.38 -11.38 14.31
C ARG A 99 15.23 -11.66 13.07
N ARG A 100 14.59 -11.79 11.92
CA ARG A 100 15.23 -12.02 10.63
C ARG A 100 15.25 -10.74 9.79
N LYS A 101 16.09 -10.70 8.75
CA LYS A 101 16.34 -9.47 7.98
C LYS A 101 16.03 -9.59 6.48
N ARG A 102 16.02 -10.82 5.92
CA ARG A 102 15.87 -11.01 4.47
C ARG A 102 14.42 -10.89 4.05
N ILE A 103 14.19 -10.12 3.00
CA ILE A 103 12.89 -9.96 2.36
C ILE A 103 12.95 -10.68 1.02
N VAL A 104 11.97 -11.53 0.72
CA VAL A 104 11.74 -12.06 -0.61
C VAL A 104 10.72 -11.19 -1.32
N ALA A 105 11.07 -10.68 -2.49
CA ALA A 105 10.21 -9.91 -3.39
C ALA A 105 10.20 -10.54 -4.78
N PHE A 106 9.36 -10.06 -5.67
CA PHE A 106 9.24 -10.64 -7.02
C PHE A 106 9.59 -9.63 -8.10
N THR A 107 10.18 -10.14 -9.20
CA THR A 107 10.51 -9.32 -10.38
C THR A 107 9.28 -8.60 -10.89
N LYS A 108 9.47 -7.37 -11.40
CA LYS A 108 8.42 -6.41 -11.81
C LYS A 108 7.48 -5.94 -10.69
N GLY A 109 7.73 -6.32 -9.42
CA GLY A 109 6.95 -5.86 -8.27
C GLY A 109 7.21 -4.38 -7.96
N PHE A 110 6.18 -3.68 -7.48
CA PHE A 110 6.27 -2.31 -7.00
C PHE A 110 5.62 -2.18 -5.62
N HIS A 111 6.40 -1.80 -4.62
CA HIS A 111 5.94 -1.74 -3.23
C HIS A 111 6.01 -0.34 -2.61
N GLY A 112 6.56 0.63 -3.31
CA GLY A 112 6.66 2.02 -2.86
C GLY A 112 8.02 2.65 -3.15
N ARG A 113 8.21 3.87 -2.61
CA ARG A 113 9.42 4.68 -2.83
C ARG A 113 10.10 5.12 -1.53
N THR A 114 9.66 4.60 -0.39
CA THR A 114 10.35 4.75 0.89
C THR A 114 11.42 3.67 1.06
N SER A 115 12.22 3.70 2.11
CA SER A 115 13.48 2.96 2.23
C SER A 115 13.41 1.46 1.89
N LEU A 116 12.69 0.64 2.69
CA LEU A 116 12.55 -0.79 2.42
C LEU A 116 11.57 -1.07 1.27
N ALA A 117 10.52 -0.27 1.14
CA ALA A 117 9.55 -0.43 0.08
C ALA A 117 10.18 -0.23 -1.31
N VAL A 118 11.08 0.76 -1.47
CA VAL A 118 11.82 0.94 -2.72
C VAL A 118 12.86 -0.14 -2.93
N ALA A 119 13.55 -0.57 -1.88
CA ALA A 119 14.51 -1.66 -1.96
C ALA A 119 13.84 -2.99 -2.40
N ALA A 120 12.58 -3.22 -2.01
CA ALA A 120 11.78 -4.37 -2.43
C ALA A 120 11.05 -4.16 -3.77
N THR A 121 11.21 -3.01 -4.42
CA THR A 121 10.65 -2.69 -5.75
C THR A 121 11.67 -3.04 -6.83
N ASP A 122 11.28 -3.84 -7.82
CA ASP A 122 12.16 -4.24 -8.93
C ASP A 122 12.24 -3.12 -9.98
N ASN A 123 12.88 -2.02 -9.61
CA ASN A 123 13.17 -0.90 -10.49
C ASN A 123 14.44 -0.16 -10.06
N PRO A 124 15.62 -0.56 -10.56
CA PRO A 124 16.88 0.06 -10.19
C PRO A 124 16.96 1.57 -10.44
N SER A 125 16.15 2.10 -11.37
CA SER A 125 16.20 3.53 -11.71
C SER A 125 15.66 4.46 -10.61
N ILE A 126 14.94 3.91 -9.62
CA ILE A 126 14.38 4.69 -8.50
C ILE A 126 14.99 4.33 -7.14
N ILE A 127 15.94 3.40 -7.11
CA ILE A 127 16.68 3.02 -5.90
C ILE A 127 17.89 3.96 -5.79
N ALA A 128 17.86 4.86 -4.82
CA ALA A 128 19.01 5.70 -4.53
C ALA A 128 20.08 4.92 -3.74
N PRO A 129 21.36 5.28 -3.80
CA PRO A 129 22.43 4.59 -3.05
C PRO A 129 22.13 4.40 -1.55
N VAL A 130 21.43 5.35 -0.94
CA VAL A 130 21.01 5.26 0.48
C VAL A 130 19.94 4.16 0.73
N ASN A 131 19.28 3.67 -0.31
CA ASN A 131 18.25 2.63 -0.22
C ASN A 131 18.76 1.24 -0.64
N GLU A 132 20.01 1.14 -1.12
CA GLU A 132 20.62 -0.12 -1.50
C GLU A 132 20.79 -1.04 -0.29
N THR A 133 20.47 -2.33 -0.46
CA THR A 133 20.61 -3.34 0.58
C THR A 133 20.71 -4.75 -0.01
N ASP A 134 21.54 -5.59 0.61
CA ASP A 134 21.66 -7.02 0.28
C ASP A 134 20.57 -7.88 0.96
N ASN A 135 19.68 -7.25 1.70
CA ASN A 135 18.64 -7.96 2.44
C ASN A 135 17.38 -8.26 1.60
N VAL A 136 17.34 -7.89 0.31
CA VAL A 136 16.23 -8.21 -0.58
C VAL A 136 16.67 -9.24 -1.63
N THR A 137 15.89 -10.28 -1.79
CA THR A 137 16.09 -11.32 -2.82
C THR A 137 14.89 -11.27 -3.77
N PHE A 138 15.15 -10.99 -5.06
CA PHE A 138 14.12 -11.00 -6.09
C PHE A 138 14.00 -12.37 -6.73
N LEU A 139 12.78 -12.87 -6.84
CA LEU A 139 12.45 -14.13 -7.51
C LEU A 139 11.54 -13.88 -8.71
N PRO A 140 11.58 -14.75 -9.73
CA PRO A 140 10.59 -14.69 -10.80
C PRO A 140 9.17 -14.85 -10.25
N PHE A 141 8.22 -14.06 -10.80
CA PHE A 141 6.81 -14.16 -10.40
C PHE A 141 6.22 -15.52 -10.90
N ASN A 142 5.40 -16.16 -10.07
CA ASN A 142 4.80 -17.49 -10.33
C ASN A 142 5.82 -18.63 -10.50
N ASP A 143 7.02 -18.54 -9.95
CA ASP A 143 8.03 -19.59 -9.93
C ASP A 143 8.12 -20.24 -8.53
N GLU A 144 7.35 -21.31 -8.33
CA GLU A 144 7.33 -22.05 -7.06
C GLU A 144 8.64 -22.76 -6.77
N GLU A 145 9.39 -23.18 -7.82
CA GLU A 145 10.68 -23.82 -7.66
C GLU A 145 11.73 -22.83 -7.14
N ALA A 146 11.78 -21.61 -7.72
CA ALA A 146 12.65 -20.56 -7.25
C ALA A 146 12.33 -20.17 -5.80
N LEU A 147 11.04 -20.09 -5.44
CA LEU A 147 10.62 -19.83 -4.08
C LEU A 147 11.08 -20.92 -3.11
N SER A 148 10.88 -22.19 -3.48
CA SER A 148 11.29 -23.34 -2.68
C SER A 148 12.82 -23.37 -2.47
N LYS A 149 13.60 -23.07 -3.51
CA LYS A 149 15.06 -22.96 -3.42
C LYS A 149 15.51 -21.84 -2.50
N ALA A 150 14.87 -20.65 -2.60
CA ALA A 150 15.18 -19.51 -1.73
C ALA A 150 14.92 -19.85 -0.25
N PHE A 151 13.83 -20.56 0.05
CA PHE A 151 13.55 -21.01 1.42
C PHE A 151 14.51 -22.10 1.89
N ALA A 152 14.96 -23.00 1.02
CA ALA A 152 15.96 -24.01 1.36
C ALA A 152 17.34 -23.37 1.66
N GLU A 153 17.69 -22.31 0.93
CA GLU A 153 18.98 -21.62 1.05
C GLU A 153 19.00 -20.60 2.20
N PHE A 154 17.95 -19.78 2.32
CA PHE A 154 17.92 -18.61 3.21
C PHE A 154 16.82 -18.69 4.27
N GLY A 155 16.14 -19.83 4.46
CA GLY A 155 14.93 -19.93 5.29
C GLY A 155 15.08 -19.35 6.68
N ASP A 156 16.24 -19.50 7.31
CA ASP A 156 16.53 -18.96 8.64
C ASP A 156 16.83 -17.45 8.64
N GLU A 157 17.03 -16.84 7.47
CA GLU A 157 17.22 -15.40 7.33
C GLU A 157 15.94 -14.68 6.87
N ILE A 158 15.00 -15.39 6.22
CA ILE A 158 13.81 -14.77 5.63
C ILE A 158 12.88 -14.25 6.71
N SER A 159 12.72 -12.92 6.74
CA SER A 159 11.77 -12.23 7.63
C SER A 159 10.36 -12.22 7.06
N SER A 160 10.26 -12.04 5.74
CA SER A 160 8.98 -11.84 5.07
C SER A 160 9.07 -12.11 3.58
N VAL A 161 7.91 -12.39 2.99
CA VAL A 161 7.68 -12.40 1.55
C VAL A 161 6.69 -11.26 1.25
N ILE A 162 7.01 -10.40 0.28
CA ILE A 162 6.10 -9.35 -0.18
C ILE A 162 5.71 -9.64 -1.63
N ILE A 163 4.40 -9.65 -1.90
CA ILE A 163 3.84 -10.03 -3.19
C ILE A 163 2.61 -9.20 -3.53
N GLU A 164 2.43 -8.89 -4.80
CA GLU A 164 1.18 -8.38 -5.35
C GLU A 164 0.39 -9.55 -5.96
N GLY A 165 -0.89 -9.68 -5.65
CA GLY A 165 -1.75 -10.70 -6.30
C GLY A 165 -1.96 -10.42 -7.79
N ILE A 166 -1.92 -9.15 -8.18
CA ILE A 166 -1.84 -8.63 -9.55
C ILE A 166 -0.80 -7.52 -9.52
N GLN A 167 0.25 -7.64 -10.32
CA GLN A 167 1.29 -6.62 -10.37
C GLN A 167 0.80 -5.36 -11.11
N GLY A 168 0.41 -4.33 -10.35
CA GLY A 168 -0.19 -3.13 -10.91
C GLY A 168 0.74 -2.35 -11.85
N VAL A 169 2.02 -2.23 -11.51
CA VAL A 169 3.04 -1.60 -12.37
C VAL A 169 3.59 -2.59 -13.40
N GLY A 170 3.78 -3.84 -13.03
CA GLY A 170 4.21 -4.91 -13.94
C GLY A 170 3.19 -5.24 -15.02
N GLY A 171 1.91 -4.95 -14.81
CA GLY A 171 0.84 -5.15 -15.79
C GLY A 171 0.44 -6.62 -15.98
N ILE A 172 0.52 -7.42 -14.92
CA ILE A 172 0.24 -8.87 -14.95
C ILE A 172 -0.91 -9.17 -14.01
#